data_93f95baa5224bf7d3f47eeff91b2d35d
#
_entry.id   93f95baa5224bf7d3f47eeff91b2d35d
#
_cell.length_a   1.000
_cell.length_b   1.000
_cell.length_c   1.000
_cell.angle_alpha   90.00
_cell.angle_beta   90.00
_cell.angle_gamma   90.00
#
_symmetry.space_group_name_H-M   'P 1'
#
loop_
_entity.id
_entity.type
_entity.pdbx_description
1 polymer ?
#
loop_
_entity_poly.entity_id
_entity_poly.type
_entity_poly.pdbx_seq_one_letter_code
_entity_poly.pdbx_strand_id
1 'polypeptide(L)'
;MLKIIYDDVGEHDLIPSCCRPEMYGFFYSNGKGHKFCLDNINDALECYDNMLRHQLAGVSNALAGKRGNLCVRANYGTGILNSLFGSEIFVMPRETNTLPTTRAFNDTEIIREKVEAGMPDLMSGFGRQVFEFGELCAEVLENYPKIKKYVNVYHPDLQGPLDICELLWGGEIFYAMYDEPELVHAMLRLVTDTYTAFIEKWFKMFPPSEEMNLHWAFLWHRGAIMLRNDSAMNLQPDFYREFAMPYDGELLGKYGGAVHFCGRGDHYIELLCSLPGLYGVQMSQPQYNDMEIIYKNTVDRGIKLLGLNRKYAEEHLSREGGFRHNLSI
;
A
#
# COMPACT_ATOMS: atom_id res chain seq x y z
N MET A 1 4.20 17.98 16.49
CA MET A 1 3.29 17.86 15.33
C MET A 1 1.90 17.40 15.74
N LEU A 2 1.69 16.21 16.30
CA LEU A 2 0.36 15.70 16.70
C LEU A 2 -0.43 16.66 17.60
N LYS A 3 0.19 17.25 18.61
CA LYS A 3 -0.49 18.20 19.51
C LYS A 3 -1.05 19.43 18.76
N ILE A 4 -0.32 19.96 17.79
CA ILE A 4 -0.76 21.10 16.97
C ILE A 4 -1.97 20.71 16.11
N ILE A 5 -1.99 19.50 15.56
CA ILE A 5 -3.12 18.99 14.76
C ILE A 5 -4.38 18.94 15.61
N TYR A 6 -4.31 18.37 16.81
CA TYR A 6 -5.46 18.21 17.69
C TYR A 6 -5.95 19.53 18.31
N ASP A 7 -5.05 20.51 18.45
CA ASP A 7 -5.40 21.86 18.94
C ASP A 7 -6.04 22.74 17.84
N ASP A 8 -5.70 22.50 16.55
CA ASP A 8 -6.26 23.23 15.40
C ASP A 8 -7.63 22.68 14.96
N VAL A 9 -7.84 21.37 15.12
CA VAL A 9 -9.14 20.71 14.85
C VAL A 9 -10.02 20.79 16.09
N GLY A 10 -10.96 21.72 16.10
CA GLY A 10 -11.91 21.86 17.20
C GLY A 10 -12.98 20.78 17.22
N GLU A 11 -13.73 20.67 18.31
CA GLU A 11 -14.82 19.67 18.48
C GLU A 11 -15.89 19.77 17.38
N HIS A 12 -16.06 20.94 16.77
CA HIS A 12 -17.03 21.18 15.68
C HIS A 12 -16.51 20.78 14.29
N ASP A 13 -15.20 20.54 14.17
CA ASP A 13 -14.56 20.13 12.92
C ASP A 13 -14.35 18.61 12.87
N LEU A 14 -14.80 17.90 13.91
CA LEU A 14 -14.78 16.45 13.92
C LEU A 14 -15.77 15.95 12.87
N ILE A 15 -15.29 15.02 12.09
CA ILE A 15 -15.90 14.51 10.86
C ILE A 15 -17.40 14.34 11.06
N PRO A 16 -18.14 15.03 10.23
CA PRO A 16 -19.58 15.00 10.34
C PRO A 16 -20.13 13.67 9.90
N SER A 17 -21.34 13.52 10.24
CA SER A 17 -22.20 12.60 9.55
C SER A 17 -21.91 12.68 8.05
N CYS A 18 -21.18 11.71 7.56
CA CYS A 18 -20.90 11.41 6.18
C CYS A 18 -21.74 12.06 5.12
N CYS A 19 -21.07 12.32 4.15
CA CYS A 19 -21.27 12.36 2.72
C CYS A 19 -22.65 12.69 2.17
N ARG A 20 -23.71 12.14 2.67
CA ARG A 20 -25.10 12.46 2.29
C ARG A 20 -25.96 12.39 3.54
N PRO A 21 -26.58 13.49 3.96
CA PRO A 21 -27.34 13.56 5.23
C PRO A 21 -28.41 12.50 5.40
N GLU A 22 -28.94 12.01 4.28
CA GLU A 22 -30.05 11.04 4.27
C GLU A 22 -29.58 9.60 4.56
N MET A 23 -28.30 9.31 4.47
CA MET A 23 -27.77 7.95 4.55
C MET A 23 -27.03 7.64 5.84
N TYR A 24 -26.71 8.63 6.68
CA TYR A 24 -25.63 8.44 7.63
C TYR A 24 -25.91 8.97 9.03
N GLY A 25 -25.94 8.06 9.96
CA GLY A 25 -25.86 8.34 11.38
C GLY A 25 -24.49 8.95 11.74
N PHE A 26 -24.50 9.77 12.69
CA PHE A 26 -23.51 10.61 13.29
C PHE A 26 -22.21 9.92 13.68
N PHE A 27 -21.04 10.53 13.42
CA PHE A 27 -19.75 9.97 13.80
C PHE A 27 -19.28 10.40 15.17
N TYR A 28 -19.50 11.64 15.57
CA TYR A 28 -19.00 12.13 16.84
C TYR A 28 -19.76 13.37 17.28
N SER A 29 -20.24 13.41 18.52
CA SER A 29 -20.72 14.62 19.15
C SER A 29 -20.25 14.68 20.59
N ASN A 30 -19.64 15.78 20.96
CA ASN A 30 -19.35 16.19 22.34
C ASN A 30 -18.46 15.24 23.14
N GLY A 31 -17.37 14.75 22.57
CA GLY A 31 -16.43 13.89 23.31
C GLY A 31 -16.98 12.51 23.68
N LYS A 32 -18.19 12.19 23.27
CA LYS A 32 -18.81 10.87 23.43
C LYS A 32 -19.06 10.31 22.05
N GLY A 33 -18.07 9.60 21.51
CA GLY A 33 -18.17 9.00 20.19
C GLY A 33 -19.37 8.08 20.12
N HIS A 34 -20.25 8.32 19.18
CA HIS A 34 -21.05 7.22 18.66
C HIS A 34 -20.09 6.35 17.87
N LYS A 35 -19.82 5.18 18.41
CA LYS A 35 -19.02 4.16 17.76
C LYS A 35 -19.73 3.76 16.47
N PHE A 36 -19.46 4.50 15.39
CA PHE A 36 -19.78 4.02 14.07
C PHE A 36 -18.63 3.12 13.67
N CYS A 37 -18.84 1.84 13.84
CA CYS A 37 -18.01 0.81 13.30
C CYS A 37 -18.84 0.14 12.22
N LEU A 38 -18.34 0.14 11.00
CA LEU A 38 -18.57 -1.01 10.16
C LEU A 38 -17.71 -2.10 10.81
N ASP A 39 -18.35 -2.99 11.56
CA ASP A 39 -17.64 -3.99 12.34
C ASP A 39 -16.95 -5.03 11.45
N ASN A 40 -17.23 -4.99 10.14
CA ASN A 40 -16.72 -5.95 9.18
C ASN A 40 -16.35 -5.29 7.86
N ILE A 41 -15.19 -5.69 7.30
CA ILE A 41 -14.71 -5.16 6.03
C ILE A 41 -15.66 -5.44 4.86
N ASN A 42 -16.43 -6.54 4.90
CA ASN A 42 -17.39 -6.86 3.86
C ASN A 42 -18.49 -5.78 3.75
N ASP A 43 -18.89 -5.17 4.87
CA ASP A 43 -19.83 -4.05 4.85
C ASP A 43 -19.25 -2.81 4.17
N ALA A 44 -17.95 -2.57 4.35
CA ALA A 44 -17.24 -1.49 3.67
C ALA A 44 -17.12 -1.72 2.15
N LEU A 45 -17.09 -2.97 1.72
CA LEU A 45 -16.97 -3.34 0.31
C LEU A 45 -18.30 -3.25 -0.46
N GLU A 46 -19.44 -3.15 0.22
CA GLU A 46 -20.76 -3.08 -0.43
C GLU A 46 -20.90 -1.86 -1.34
N CYS A 47 -20.32 -0.72 -0.93
CA CYS A 47 -20.27 0.48 -1.75
C CYS A 47 -19.15 1.43 -1.30
N TYR A 48 -18.77 2.37 -2.16
CA TYR A 48 -17.71 3.32 -1.84
C TYR A 48 -18.08 4.29 -0.71
N ASP A 49 -19.36 4.58 -0.49
CA ASP A 49 -19.83 5.35 0.66
C ASP A 49 -19.50 4.63 1.98
N ASN A 50 -19.77 3.34 2.06
CA ASN A 50 -19.45 2.53 3.24
C ASN A 50 -17.94 2.43 3.46
N MET A 51 -17.17 2.30 2.38
CA MET A 51 -15.71 2.31 2.46
C MET A 51 -15.20 3.63 3.03
N LEU A 52 -15.70 4.77 2.57
CA LEU A 52 -15.29 6.08 3.10
C LEU A 52 -15.64 6.22 4.57
N ARG A 53 -16.84 5.79 4.98
CA ARG A 53 -17.25 5.78 6.39
C ARG A 53 -16.30 4.96 7.26
N HIS A 54 -15.95 3.77 6.80
CA HIS A 54 -15.00 2.89 7.49
C HIS A 54 -13.63 3.56 7.66
N GLN A 55 -13.12 4.21 6.62
CA GLN A 55 -11.85 4.93 6.66
C GLN A 55 -11.91 6.17 7.58
N LEU A 56 -12.93 6.98 7.46
CA LEU A 56 -13.13 8.17 8.28
C LEU A 56 -13.40 7.86 9.75
N ALA A 57 -13.97 6.69 10.06
CA ALA A 57 -14.08 6.24 11.45
C ALA A 57 -12.70 6.10 12.12
N GLY A 58 -11.70 5.64 11.38
CA GLY A 58 -10.30 5.61 11.85
C GLY A 58 -9.77 7.00 12.18
N VAL A 59 -10.03 7.98 11.31
CA VAL A 59 -9.66 9.39 11.52
C VAL A 59 -10.37 9.97 12.75
N SER A 60 -11.68 9.76 12.88
CA SER A 60 -12.45 10.19 14.06
C SER A 60 -11.91 9.61 15.36
N ASN A 61 -11.62 8.30 15.37
CA ASN A 61 -11.06 7.64 16.55
C ASN A 61 -9.67 8.17 16.92
N ALA A 62 -8.83 8.47 15.93
CA ALA A 62 -7.52 9.08 16.15
C ALA A 62 -7.64 10.49 16.76
N LEU A 63 -8.56 11.31 16.24
CA LEU A 63 -8.85 12.65 16.77
C LEU A 63 -9.39 12.58 18.21
N ALA A 64 -10.37 11.73 18.46
CA ALA A 64 -10.94 11.55 19.79
C ALA A 64 -9.93 11.04 20.82
N GLY A 65 -9.08 10.09 20.42
CA GLY A 65 -8.02 9.55 21.25
C GLY A 65 -6.79 10.44 21.37
N LYS A 66 -6.71 11.53 20.59
CA LYS A 66 -5.53 12.40 20.45
C LYS A 66 -4.25 11.62 20.20
N ARG A 67 -4.35 10.58 19.39
CA ARG A 67 -3.24 9.67 19.08
C ARG A 67 -3.39 9.06 17.69
N GLY A 68 -2.26 8.64 17.11
CA GLY A 68 -2.22 8.06 15.76
C GLY A 68 -2.14 9.13 14.68
N ASN A 69 -2.07 8.69 13.45
CA ASN A 69 -2.00 9.54 12.28
C ASN A 69 -3.36 9.56 11.56
N LEU A 70 -3.64 10.69 10.91
CA LEU A 70 -4.88 10.87 10.18
C LEU A 70 -4.65 10.46 8.73
N CYS A 71 -5.19 9.33 8.32
CA CYS A 71 -5.03 8.83 6.97
C CYS A 71 -6.25 8.07 6.47
N VAL A 72 -6.40 8.07 5.16
CA VAL A 72 -7.49 7.42 4.41
C VAL A 72 -6.90 6.76 3.17
N ARG A 73 -7.40 5.60 2.79
CA ARG A 73 -7.10 4.98 1.48
C ARG A 73 -8.33 4.30 0.89
N ALA A 74 -8.33 4.12 -0.43
CA ALA A 74 -9.25 3.21 -1.10
C ALA A 74 -8.83 1.75 -0.77
N ASN A 75 -9.52 1.14 0.21
CA ASN A 75 -9.07 -0.11 0.85
C ASN A 75 -9.75 -1.35 0.27
N TYR A 76 -9.50 -1.62 -1.02
CA TYR A 76 -10.08 -2.73 -1.77
C TYR A 76 -9.16 -3.98 -1.85
N GLY A 77 -8.18 -4.09 -0.94
CA GLY A 77 -7.28 -5.25 -0.86
C GLY A 77 -6.15 -5.24 -1.88
N THR A 78 -5.49 -6.38 -2.02
CA THR A 78 -4.28 -6.54 -2.85
C THR A 78 -4.58 -6.78 -4.33
N GLY A 79 -5.82 -7.12 -4.66
CA GLY A 79 -6.25 -7.49 -6.02
C GLY A 79 -6.68 -6.32 -6.90
N ILE A 80 -6.41 -5.06 -6.54
CA ILE A 80 -6.91 -3.90 -7.29
C ILE A 80 -6.45 -3.96 -8.75
N LEU A 81 -5.14 -3.99 -9.01
CA LEU A 81 -4.62 -4.02 -10.38
C LEU A 81 -4.94 -5.34 -11.09
N ASN A 82 -4.90 -6.46 -10.39
CA ASN A 82 -5.24 -7.77 -10.95
C ASN A 82 -6.67 -7.83 -11.49
N SER A 83 -7.60 -7.21 -10.79
CA SER A 83 -9.01 -7.14 -11.22
C SER A 83 -9.21 -6.39 -12.53
N LEU A 84 -8.32 -5.44 -12.87
CA LEU A 84 -8.36 -4.73 -14.16
C LEU A 84 -8.13 -5.68 -15.33
N PHE A 85 -7.28 -6.69 -15.15
CA PHE A 85 -7.00 -7.72 -16.14
C PHE A 85 -8.10 -8.79 -16.23
N GLY A 86 -9.14 -8.69 -15.41
CA GLY A 86 -10.27 -9.60 -15.41
C GLY A 86 -10.11 -10.79 -14.47
N SER A 87 -9.16 -10.78 -13.54
CA SER A 87 -9.11 -11.78 -12.47
C SER A 87 -10.37 -11.71 -11.62
N GLU A 88 -10.92 -12.86 -11.26
CA GLU A 88 -12.09 -12.98 -10.40
C GLU A 88 -11.79 -12.38 -9.03
N ILE A 89 -12.60 -11.42 -8.62
CA ILE A 89 -12.52 -10.83 -7.28
C ILE A 89 -13.07 -11.84 -6.29
N PHE A 90 -12.26 -12.22 -5.31
CA PHE A 90 -12.63 -13.11 -4.23
C PHE A 90 -12.79 -12.35 -2.92
N VAL A 91 -14.04 -12.14 -2.53
CA VAL A 91 -14.36 -11.55 -1.22
C VAL A 91 -14.26 -12.63 -0.16
N MET A 92 -13.45 -12.39 0.86
CA MET A 92 -13.23 -13.35 1.94
C MET A 92 -14.52 -13.58 2.75
N PRO A 93 -14.69 -14.78 3.34
CA PRO A 93 -15.82 -15.03 4.22
C PRO A 93 -15.92 -14.00 5.35
N ARG A 94 -17.14 -13.60 5.68
CA ARG A 94 -17.40 -12.52 6.63
C ARG A 94 -16.76 -12.74 8.01
N GLU A 95 -16.69 -13.98 8.46
CA GLU A 95 -16.07 -14.37 9.73
C GLU A 95 -14.57 -14.15 9.79
N THR A 96 -13.90 -14.08 8.64
CA THR A 96 -12.46 -13.79 8.58
C THR A 96 -12.13 -12.32 8.77
N ASN A 97 -13.09 -11.44 8.48
CA ASN A 97 -12.94 -9.98 8.51
C ASN A 97 -11.65 -9.50 7.79
N THR A 98 -11.40 -10.05 6.61
CA THR A 98 -10.16 -9.86 5.84
C THR A 98 -10.49 -9.21 4.49
N LEU A 99 -9.57 -8.38 4.01
CA LEU A 99 -9.67 -7.72 2.70
C LEU A 99 -9.80 -8.73 1.55
N PRO A 100 -10.49 -8.35 0.46
CA PRO A 100 -10.60 -9.21 -0.72
C PRO A 100 -9.24 -9.36 -1.42
N THR A 101 -9.15 -10.42 -2.22
CA THR A 101 -8.06 -10.66 -3.14
C THR A 101 -8.62 -11.06 -4.51
N THR A 102 -7.77 -11.51 -5.41
CA THR A 102 -8.18 -12.05 -6.70
C THR A 102 -7.73 -13.49 -6.84
N ARG A 103 -8.40 -14.25 -7.71
CA ARG A 103 -7.98 -15.60 -8.10
C ARG A 103 -7.05 -15.52 -9.29
N ALA A 104 -5.91 -16.18 -9.19
CA ALA A 104 -4.99 -16.31 -10.30
C ALA A 104 -5.63 -17.12 -11.45
N PHE A 105 -5.22 -16.81 -12.67
CA PHE A 105 -5.68 -17.57 -13.86
C PHE A 105 -5.12 -19.00 -13.86
N ASN A 106 -3.89 -19.18 -13.36
CA ASN A 106 -3.15 -20.46 -13.39
C ASN A 106 -3.10 -21.08 -14.82
N ASP A 107 -2.98 -20.23 -15.82
CA ASP A 107 -2.97 -20.60 -17.23
C ASP A 107 -2.09 -19.61 -18.02
N THR A 108 -1.01 -20.13 -18.61
CA THR A 108 -0.04 -19.34 -19.38
C THR A 108 -0.64 -18.79 -20.68
N GLU A 109 -1.58 -19.48 -21.30
CA GLU A 109 -2.22 -18.99 -22.52
C GLU A 109 -3.11 -17.77 -22.22
N ILE A 110 -3.81 -17.78 -21.10
CA ILE A 110 -4.56 -16.59 -20.66
C ILE A 110 -3.62 -15.40 -20.44
N ILE A 111 -2.45 -15.63 -19.85
CA ILE A 111 -1.46 -14.55 -19.67
C ILE A 111 -0.98 -14.02 -21.03
N ARG A 112 -0.73 -14.90 -22.00
CA ARG A 112 -0.36 -14.51 -23.37
C ARG A 112 -1.43 -13.64 -24.01
N GLU A 113 -2.71 -14.04 -23.89
CA GLU A 113 -3.84 -13.22 -24.35
C GLU A 113 -3.89 -11.84 -23.68
N LYS A 114 -3.58 -11.75 -22.36
CA LYS A 114 -3.55 -10.45 -21.68
C LYS A 114 -2.41 -9.57 -22.18
N VAL A 115 -1.25 -10.13 -22.44
CA VAL A 115 -0.10 -9.40 -23.02
C VAL A 115 -0.45 -8.88 -24.41
N GLU A 116 -1.07 -9.71 -25.25
CA GLU A 116 -1.52 -9.34 -26.61
C GLU A 116 -2.61 -8.26 -26.60
N ALA A 117 -3.54 -8.34 -25.64
CA ALA A 117 -4.61 -7.35 -25.48
C ALA A 117 -4.09 -5.97 -25.01
N GLY A 118 -2.93 -5.94 -24.35
CA GLY A 118 -2.32 -4.73 -23.84
C GLY A 118 -2.99 -4.16 -22.59
N MET A 119 -2.80 -2.85 -22.37
CA MET A 119 -3.24 -2.18 -21.14
C MET A 119 -4.75 -2.28 -20.94
N PRO A 120 -5.20 -2.76 -19.78
CA PRO A 120 -6.62 -2.86 -19.47
C PRO A 120 -7.26 -1.48 -19.23
N ASP A 121 -8.59 -1.43 -19.31
CA ASP A 121 -9.32 -0.23 -18.87
C ASP A 121 -9.16 -0.04 -17.36
N LEU A 122 -8.62 1.11 -16.97
CA LEU A 122 -8.38 1.46 -15.55
C LEU A 122 -9.67 1.57 -14.72
N MET A 123 -10.84 1.63 -15.40
CA MET A 123 -12.16 1.65 -14.75
C MET A 123 -12.81 0.27 -14.67
N SER A 124 -12.13 -0.80 -15.08
CA SER A 124 -12.59 -2.18 -14.89
C SER A 124 -12.33 -2.67 -13.46
N GLY A 125 -12.91 -3.80 -13.10
CA GLY A 125 -12.70 -4.43 -11.79
C GLY A 125 -12.88 -3.45 -10.62
N PHE A 126 -11.95 -3.48 -9.68
CA PHE A 126 -11.91 -2.53 -8.56
C PHE A 126 -11.49 -1.11 -8.95
N GLY A 127 -11.00 -0.89 -10.16
CA GLY A 127 -10.54 0.43 -10.59
C GLY A 127 -11.64 1.48 -10.48
N ARG A 128 -12.86 1.15 -10.92
CA ARG A 128 -14.03 2.04 -10.78
C ARG A 128 -14.27 2.41 -9.33
N GLN A 129 -14.33 1.42 -8.43
CA GLN A 129 -14.60 1.66 -7.00
C GLN A 129 -13.49 2.52 -6.36
N VAL A 130 -12.24 2.31 -6.74
CA VAL A 130 -11.12 3.09 -6.22
C VAL A 130 -11.24 4.56 -6.63
N PHE A 131 -11.54 4.85 -7.90
CA PHE A 131 -11.61 6.23 -8.37
C PHE A 131 -12.88 6.93 -7.91
N GLU A 132 -14.04 6.27 -7.91
CA GLU A 132 -15.30 6.82 -7.39
C GLU A 132 -15.20 7.07 -5.87
N PHE A 133 -14.54 6.18 -5.13
CA PHE A 133 -14.18 6.43 -3.72
C PHE A 133 -13.32 7.68 -3.58
N GLY A 134 -12.31 7.83 -4.44
CA GLY A 134 -11.42 8.99 -4.42
C GLY A 134 -12.18 10.30 -4.64
N GLU A 135 -13.06 10.33 -5.64
CA GLU A 135 -13.90 11.50 -5.95
C GLU A 135 -14.81 11.86 -4.77
N LEU A 136 -15.49 10.86 -4.18
CA LEU A 136 -16.32 11.06 -2.99
C LEU A 136 -15.49 11.55 -1.79
N CYS A 137 -14.32 10.97 -1.57
CA CYS A 137 -13.43 11.38 -0.48
C CYS A 137 -12.99 12.84 -0.64
N ALA A 138 -12.62 13.25 -1.86
CA ALA A 138 -12.27 14.64 -2.15
C ALA A 138 -13.45 15.59 -1.90
N GLU A 139 -14.64 15.25 -2.41
CA GLU A 139 -15.87 16.03 -2.20
C GLU A 139 -16.18 16.21 -0.71
N VAL A 140 -16.12 15.14 0.07
CA VAL A 140 -16.39 15.18 1.50
C VAL A 140 -15.37 16.04 2.23
N LEU A 141 -14.09 15.86 1.96
CA LEU A 141 -13.03 16.61 2.63
C LEU A 141 -13.07 18.11 2.32
N GLU A 142 -13.63 18.54 1.17
CA GLU A 142 -13.83 19.96 0.87
C GLU A 142 -14.75 20.66 1.88
N ASN A 143 -15.71 19.95 2.45
CA ASN A 143 -16.60 20.50 3.47
C ASN A 143 -15.93 20.64 4.84
N TYR A 144 -14.71 20.09 5.02
CA TYR A 144 -13.96 20.05 6.28
C TYR A 144 -12.52 20.52 6.09
N PRO A 145 -12.29 21.81 5.81
CA PRO A 145 -10.97 22.31 5.41
C PRO A 145 -9.88 22.11 6.46
N LYS A 146 -10.22 22.12 7.75
CA LYS A 146 -9.24 21.84 8.80
C LYS A 146 -8.84 20.35 8.82
N ILE A 147 -9.80 19.45 8.71
CA ILE A 147 -9.53 18.01 8.63
C ILE A 147 -8.77 17.68 7.35
N LYS A 148 -9.21 18.23 6.21
CA LYS A 148 -8.53 18.07 4.92
C LYS A 148 -7.06 18.44 4.98
N LYS A 149 -6.72 19.50 5.70
CA LYS A 149 -5.32 19.95 5.87
C LYS A 149 -4.40 18.89 6.50
N TYR A 150 -4.95 18.00 7.34
CA TYR A 150 -4.17 17.06 8.14
C TYR A 150 -4.38 15.59 7.77
N VAL A 151 -5.44 15.27 7.04
CA VAL A 151 -5.70 13.90 6.57
C VAL A 151 -4.82 13.59 5.38
N ASN A 152 -4.02 12.55 5.49
CA ASN A 152 -3.25 12.03 4.38
C ASN A 152 -4.08 10.99 3.61
N VAL A 153 -4.48 11.32 2.39
CA VAL A 153 -5.13 10.36 1.48
C VAL A 153 -4.05 9.73 0.61
N TYR A 154 -3.60 8.55 0.99
CA TYR A 154 -2.51 7.88 0.30
C TYR A 154 -3.01 6.89 -0.76
N HIS A 155 -2.11 6.45 -1.63
CA HIS A 155 -2.49 5.59 -2.75
C HIS A 155 -3.00 4.22 -2.27
N PRO A 156 -3.92 3.59 -3.04
CA PRO A 156 -4.40 2.24 -2.74
C PRO A 156 -3.27 1.22 -2.74
N ASP A 157 -3.57 0.02 -2.25
CA ASP A 157 -2.62 -1.08 -2.22
C ASP A 157 -2.49 -1.71 -3.60
N LEU A 158 -1.53 -1.23 -4.39
CA LEU A 158 -1.37 -1.67 -5.78
C LEU A 158 -0.43 -2.85 -5.95
N GLN A 159 0.27 -3.26 -4.90
CA GLN A 159 1.33 -4.26 -4.93
C GLN A 159 2.56 -3.78 -5.75
N GLY A 160 3.57 -4.62 -5.94
CA GLY A 160 4.66 -4.39 -6.86
C GLY A 160 4.47 -5.18 -8.16
N PRO A 161 5.23 -4.88 -9.22
CA PRO A 161 5.06 -5.55 -10.51
C PRO A 161 5.13 -7.07 -10.44
N LEU A 162 6.09 -7.63 -9.70
CA LEU A 162 6.23 -9.07 -9.54
C LEU A 162 5.05 -9.67 -8.77
N ASP A 163 4.61 -9.04 -7.68
CA ASP A 163 3.46 -9.50 -6.88
C ASP A 163 2.18 -9.48 -7.70
N ILE A 164 1.98 -8.45 -8.53
CA ILE A 164 0.83 -8.38 -9.43
C ILE A 164 0.88 -9.54 -10.45
N CYS A 165 2.05 -9.80 -11.02
CA CYS A 165 2.21 -10.90 -11.97
C CYS A 165 1.95 -12.27 -11.30
N GLU A 166 2.44 -12.49 -10.08
CA GLU A 166 2.15 -13.73 -9.34
C GLU A 166 0.64 -13.85 -9.02
N LEU A 167 0.01 -12.78 -8.58
CA LEU A 167 -1.44 -12.78 -8.31
C LEU A 167 -2.28 -13.01 -9.58
N LEU A 168 -1.76 -12.68 -10.77
CA LEU A 168 -2.41 -12.95 -12.06
C LEU A 168 -2.16 -14.38 -12.53
N TRP A 169 -0.90 -14.79 -12.50
CA TRP A 169 -0.46 -16.06 -13.11
C TRP A 169 -0.52 -17.24 -12.14
N GLY A 170 -0.39 -16.98 -10.83
CA GLY A 170 -0.23 -18.01 -9.82
C GLY A 170 1.21 -18.50 -9.75
N GLY A 171 1.41 -19.66 -9.11
CA GLY A 171 2.74 -20.27 -8.97
C GLY A 171 3.42 -20.65 -10.28
N GLU A 172 2.66 -20.74 -11.37
CA GLU A 172 3.18 -21.04 -12.71
C GLU A 172 4.19 -20.00 -13.21
N ILE A 173 4.13 -18.74 -12.73
CA ILE A 173 5.10 -17.70 -13.09
C ILE A 173 6.54 -18.13 -12.79
N PHE A 174 6.78 -18.86 -11.69
CA PHE A 174 8.13 -19.27 -11.31
C PHE A 174 8.71 -20.33 -12.27
N TYR A 175 7.87 -21.15 -12.89
CA TYR A 175 8.30 -22.05 -13.97
C TYR A 175 8.49 -21.26 -15.28
N ALA A 176 7.56 -20.35 -15.57
CA ALA A 176 7.66 -19.51 -16.77
C ALA A 176 8.92 -18.65 -16.82
N MET A 177 9.48 -18.25 -15.68
CA MET A 177 10.77 -17.56 -15.63
C MET A 177 11.93 -18.37 -16.24
N TYR A 178 11.82 -19.71 -16.27
CA TYR A 178 12.79 -20.60 -16.93
C TYR A 178 12.38 -20.92 -18.35
N ASP A 179 11.11 -21.22 -18.57
CA ASP A 179 10.62 -21.78 -19.82
C ASP A 179 10.22 -20.72 -20.86
N GLU A 180 9.71 -19.57 -20.39
CA GLU A 180 9.20 -18.47 -21.24
C GLU A 180 9.58 -17.08 -20.68
N PRO A 181 10.88 -16.80 -20.45
CA PRO A 181 11.30 -15.55 -19.82
C PRO A 181 10.83 -14.29 -20.56
N GLU A 182 10.75 -14.34 -21.89
CA GLU A 182 10.29 -13.21 -22.71
C GLU A 182 8.81 -12.89 -22.42
N LEU A 183 7.96 -13.89 -22.20
CA LEU A 183 6.57 -13.68 -21.83
C LEU A 183 6.45 -13.09 -20.42
N VAL A 184 7.29 -13.55 -19.48
CA VAL A 184 7.35 -12.98 -18.12
C VAL A 184 7.75 -11.51 -18.19
N HIS A 185 8.78 -11.16 -18.95
CA HIS A 185 9.19 -9.77 -19.15
C HIS A 185 8.10 -8.92 -19.81
N ALA A 186 7.39 -9.46 -20.81
CA ALA A 186 6.28 -8.76 -21.46
C ALA A 186 5.14 -8.48 -20.47
N MET A 187 4.80 -9.45 -19.62
CA MET A 187 3.76 -9.26 -18.61
C MET A 187 4.19 -8.28 -17.52
N LEU A 188 5.43 -8.36 -17.02
CA LEU A 188 5.98 -7.41 -16.07
C LEU A 188 6.00 -5.99 -16.62
N ARG A 189 6.33 -5.80 -17.90
CA ARG A 189 6.26 -4.50 -18.58
C ARG A 189 4.83 -3.97 -18.61
N LEU A 190 3.90 -4.78 -19.08
CA LEU A 190 2.49 -4.40 -19.15
C LEU A 190 1.91 -4.02 -17.79
N VAL A 191 2.24 -4.79 -16.75
CA VAL A 191 1.83 -4.50 -15.38
C VAL A 191 2.45 -3.19 -14.87
N THR A 192 3.73 -2.94 -15.14
CA THR A 192 4.43 -1.72 -14.72
C THR A 192 3.83 -0.48 -15.40
N ASP A 193 3.52 -0.57 -16.68
CA ASP A 193 2.87 0.50 -17.43
C ASP A 193 1.45 0.76 -16.91
N THR A 194 0.71 -0.32 -16.58
CA THR A 194 -0.63 -0.22 -15.98
C THR A 194 -0.57 0.41 -14.58
N TYR A 195 0.40 0.00 -13.75
CA TYR A 195 0.65 0.61 -12.44
C TYR A 195 0.91 2.11 -12.58
N THR A 196 1.79 2.48 -13.52
CA THR A 196 2.14 3.86 -13.80
C THR A 196 0.91 4.68 -14.19
N ALA A 197 0.11 4.20 -15.14
CA ALA A 197 -1.10 4.89 -15.58
C ALA A 197 -2.13 5.03 -14.44
N PHE A 198 -2.27 4.00 -13.62
CA PHE A 198 -3.20 3.99 -12.48
C PHE A 198 -2.79 4.98 -11.39
N ILE A 199 -1.52 4.93 -10.98
CA ILE A 199 -1.02 5.80 -9.91
C ILE A 199 -1.01 7.28 -10.34
N GLU A 200 -0.70 7.58 -11.60
CA GLU A 200 -0.77 8.93 -12.12
C GLU A 200 -2.19 9.50 -12.16
N LYS A 201 -3.18 8.65 -12.46
CA LYS A 201 -4.60 9.04 -12.37
C LYS A 201 -4.98 9.31 -10.90
N TRP A 202 -4.52 8.49 -9.95
CA TRP A 202 -4.73 8.71 -8.52
C TRP A 202 -4.08 10.01 -8.03
N PHE A 203 -2.84 10.27 -8.43
CA PHE A 203 -2.09 11.47 -8.01
C PHE A 203 -2.66 12.79 -8.56
N LYS A 204 -3.48 12.74 -9.63
CA LYS A 204 -4.24 13.93 -10.06
C LYS A 204 -5.30 14.34 -9.04
N MET A 205 -5.86 13.39 -8.30
CA MET A 205 -6.84 13.66 -7.24
C MET A 205 -6.15 13.96 -5.90
N PHE A 206 -5.13 13.18 -5.58
CA PHE A 206 -4.39 13.25 -4.32
C PHE A 206 -2.89 13.28 -4.59
N PRO A 207 -2.34 14.48 -4.89
CA PRO A 207 -0.90 14.62 -5.09
C PRO A 207 -0.12 14.20 -3.85
N PRO A 208 0.95 13.40 -3.98
CA PRO A 208 1.82 13.07 -2.86
C PRO A 208 2.52 14.31 -2.32
N SER A 209 2.86 14.28 -1.04
CA SER A 209 3.67 15.33 -0.42
C SER A 209 5.12 15.25 -0.93
N GLU A 210 5.73 16.41 -1.17
CA GLU A 210 7.16 16.51 -1.51
C GLU A 210 8.09 16.17 -0.34
N GLU A 211 7.61 16.33 0.90
CA GLU A 211 8.42 16.07 2.09
C GLU A 211 8.30 14.64 2.57
N MET A 212 7.11 14.27 3.08
CA MET A 212 6.85 12.97 3.70
C MET A 212 5.46 12.48 3.34
N ASN A 213 5.36 11.21 3.04
CA ASN A 213 4.12 10.50 2.79
C ASN A 213 3.90 9.45 3.87
N LEU A 214 2.65 9.12 4.13
CA LEU A 214 2.25 8.19 5.16
C LEU A 214 1.55 6.98 4.53
N HIS A 215 1.98 5.79 4.90
CA HIS A 215 1.31 4.53 4.55
C HIS A 215 0.91 3.75 5.80
N TRP A 216 -0.21 3.02 5.73
CA TRP A 216 -0.76 2.17 6.79
C TRP A 216 -0.84 2.84 8.17
N ALA A 217 -1.08 4.15 8.20
CA ALA A 217 -1.19 4.96 9.41
C ALA A 217 0.07 5.04 10.30
N PHE A 218 1.18 4.40 9.95
CA PHE A 218 2.39 4.43 10.78
C PHE A 218 3.71 4.48 9.99
N LEU A 219 3.73 4.22 8.70
CA LEU A 219 4.94 4.24 7.90
C LEU A 219 5.13 5.59 7.22
N TRP A 220 5.99 6.42 7.79
CA TRP A 220 6.41 7.69 7.20
C TRP A 220 7.65 7.51 6.33
N HIS A 221 7.58 7.94 5.08
CA HIS A 221 8.69 7.88 4.14
C HIS A 221 8.70 9.05 3.17
N ARG A 222 9.86 9.32 2.60
CA ARG A 222 9.99 10.21 1.44
C ARG A 222 9.67 9.44 0.17
N GLY A 223 9.34 10.21 -0.90
CA GLY A 223 8.87 9.65 -2.15
C GLY A 223 7.38 9.29 -2.11
N ALA A 224 6.80 9.05 -3.27
CA ALA A 224 5.36 9.02 -3.43
C ALA A 224 4.73 7.64 -3.24
N ILE A 225 5.51 6.55 -3.40
CA ILE A 225 4.96 5.20 -3.43
C ILE A 225 5.53 4.28 -2.35
N MET A 226 4.73 3.29 -1.99
CA MET A 226 5.14 2.13 -1.20
C MET A 226 4.90 0.88 -2.04
N LEU A 227 5.94 0.30 -2.63
CA LEU A 227 5.84 -0.97 -3.34
C LEU A 227 5.71 -2.14 -2.37
N ARG A 228 5.04 -3.19 -2.79
CA ARG A 228 5.04 -4.51 -2.14
C ARG A 228 5.89 -5.45 -2.96
N ASN A 229 6.66 -6.29 -2.30
CA ASN A 229 7.56 -7.23 -2.95
C ASN A 229 7.57 -8.56 -2.18
N ASP A 230 6.37 -9.06 -1.88
CA ASP A 230 6.17 -10.26 -1.06
C ASP A 230 6.59 -11.52 -1.83
N SER A 231 6.36 -11.57 -3.15
CA SER A 231 6.71 -12.68 -4.03
C SER A 231 8.22 -12.89 -4.16
N ALA A 232 9.02 -11.83 -3.97
CA ALA A 232 10.46 -11.86 -4.12
C ALA A 232 11.17 -12.82 -3.14
N MET A 233 10.53 -13.17 -2.02
CA MET A 233 11.04 -14.18 -1.09
C MET A 233 11.27 -15.55 -1.74
N ASN A 234 10.56 -15.83 -2.83
CA ASN A 234 10.63 -17.10 -3.57
C ASN A 234 11.76 -17.11 -4.62
N LEU A 235 12.38 -15.95 -4.90
CA LEU A 235 13.39 -15.82 -5.94
C LEU A 235 14.80 -15.95 -5.39
N GLN A 236 15.66 -16.61 -6.17
CA GLN A 236 17.11 -16.48 -5.95
C GLN A 236 17.57 -15.06 -6.38
N PRO A 237 18.70 -14.56 -5.85
CA PRO A 237 19.18 -13.20 -6.14
C PRO A 237 19.30 -12.89 -7.63
N ASP A 238 19.71 -13.85 -8.46
CA ASP A 238 19.83 -13.64 -9.91
C ASP A 238 18.48 -13.45 -10.58
N PHE A 239 17.46 -14.22 -10.18
CA PHE A 239 16.10 -14.04 -10.65
C PHE A 239 15.48 -12.74 -10.15
N TYR A 240 15.76 -12.35 -8.91
CA TYR A 240 15.36 -11.03 -8.41
C TYR A 240 15.96 -9.91 -9.27
N ARG A 241 17.26 -10.02 -9.60
CA ARG A 241 17.97 -9.06 -10.46
C ARG A 241 17.34 -8.96 -11.85
N GLU A 242 16.92 -10.09 -12.41
CA GLU A 242 16.37 -10.15 -13.76
C GLU A 242 14.90 -9.74 -13.82
N PHE A 243 14.05 -10.31 -12.96
CA PHE A 243 12.59 -10.21 -13.08
C PHE A 243 11.93 -9.18 -12.14
N ALA A 244 12.60 -8.70 -11.11
CA ALA A 244 12.02 -7.71 -10.19
C ALA A 244 12.71 -6.34 -10.30
N MET A 245 14.04 -6.28 -10.16
CA MET A 245 14.79 -5.04 -10.08
C MET A 245 14.54 -4.03 -11.21
N PRO A 246 14.43 -4.42 -12.50
CA PRO A 246 14.24 -3.44 -13.58
C PRO A 246 12.92 -2.68 -13.44
N TYR A 247 11.87 -3.36 -13.00
CA TYR A 247 10.51 -2.85 -12.89
C TYR A 247 10.30 -2.05 -11.61
N ASP A 248 10.76 -2.58 -10.48
CA ASP A 248 10.77 -1.86 -9.20
C ASP A 248 11.65 -0.62 -9.28
N GLY A 249 12.81 -0.73 -9.92
CA GLY A 249 13.76 0.37 -10.10
C GLY A 249 13.23 1.49 -10.98
N GLU A 250 12.43 1.18 -11.99
CA GLU A 250 11.76 2.17 -12.83
C GLU A 250 10.72 2.97 -12.00
N LEU A 251 9.86 2.27 -11.26
CA LEU A 251 8.84 2.91 -10.44
C LEU A 251 9.45 3.75 -9.30
N LEU A 252 10.43 3.19 -8.59
CA LEU A 252 11.11 3.91 -7.52
C LEU A 252 11.95 5.07 -8.06
N GLY A 253 12.60 4.90 -9.20
CA GLY A 253 13.37 5.96 -9.85
C GLY A 253 12.49 7.13 -10.28
N LYS A 254 11.25 6.86 -10.69
CA LYS A 254 10.28 7.87 -11.13
C LYS A 254 9.60 8.58 -9.95
N TYR A 255 9.17 7.84 -8.95
CA TYR A 255 8.30 8.36 -7.89
C TYR A 255 9.02 8.51 -6.54
N GLY A 256 10.12 7.84 -6.35
CA GLY A 256 10.72 7.66 -5.04
C GLY A 256 9.81 6.91 -4.07
N GLY A 257 10.37 6.37 -3.00
CA GLY A 257 9.50 5.72 -2.03
C GLY A 257 10.17 4.66 -1.18
N ALA A 258 9.35 3.75 -0.69
CA ALA A 258 9.82 2.64 0.13
C ALA A 258 9.32 1.30 -0.43
N VAL A 259 9.93 0.22 0.03
CA VAL A 259 9.53 -1.14 -0.31
C VAL A 259 9.16 -1.90 0.94
N HIS A 260 8.01 -2.55 0.89
CA HIS A 260 7.58 -3.54 1.88
C HIS A 260 7.80 -4.94 1.35
N PHE A 261 8.20 -5.85 2.22
CA PHE A 261 8.16 -7.29 1.94
C PHE A 261 7.75 -8.11 3.14
N CYS A 262 7.12 -9.25 2.89
CA CYS A 262 6.87 -10.31 3.84
C CYS A 262 7.91 -11.43 3.69
N GLY A 263 8.05 -12.25 4.75
CA GLY A 263 8.93 -13.41 4.71
C GLY A 263 10.42 -13.08 4.76
N ARG A 264 11.21 -13.87 4.04
CA ARG A 264 12.66 -13.78 3.99
C ARG A 264 13.11 -12.87 2.86
N GLY A 265 13.92 -11.86 3.17
CA GLY A 265 14.47 -10.90 2.20
C GLY A 265 15.99 -10.69 2.31
N ASP A 266 16.65 -11.27 3.34
CA ASP A 266 18.09 -11.08 3.57
C ASP A 266 18.97 -11.50 2.38
N HIS A 267 18.52 -12.46 1.58
CA HIS A 267 19.26 -12.98 0.44
C HIS A 267 19.24 -12.07 -0.80
N TYR A 268 18.28 -11.13 -0.91
CA TYR A 268 18.24 -10.14 -2.01
C TYR A 268 18.31 -8.69 -1.53
N ILE A 269 18.38 -8.44 -0.21
CA ILE A 269 18.35 -7.08 0.36
C ILE A 269 19.42 -6.16 -0.21
N GLU A 270 20.61 -6.67 -0.54
CA GLU A 270 21.67 -5.88 -1.14
C GLU A 270 21.26 -5.32 -2.51
N LEU A 271 20.60 -6.15 -3.32
CA LEU A 271 20.08 -5.78 -4.63
C LEU A 271 18.93 -4.77 -4.48
N LEU A 272 17.98 -5.05 -3.60
CA LEU A 272 16.87 -4.15 -3.29
C LEU A 272 17.40 -2.76 -2.87
N CYS A 273 18.38 -2.73 -1.98
CA CYS A 273 18.95 -1.49 -1.46
C CYS A 273 19.84 -0.74 -2.48
N SER A 274 20.08 -1.30 -3.65
CA SER A 274 20.75 -0.62 -4.76
C SER A 274 19.79 0.11 -5.71
N LEU A 275 18.47 -0.05 -5.53
CA LEU A 275 17.47 0.56 -6.42
C LEU A 275 17.48 2.09 -6.30
N PRO A 276 17.33 2.80 -7.43
CA PRO A 276 17.24 4.26 -7.43
C PRO A 276 15.96 4.73 -6.72
N GLY A 277 16.05 5.86 -6.01
CA GLY A 277 14.87 6.46 -5.37
C GLY A 277 14.38 5.74 -4.10
N LEU A 278 15.01 4.64 -3.69
CA LEU A 278 14.65 3.93 -2.46
C LEU A 278 15.01 4.76 -1.23
N TYR A 279 13.99 5.14 -0.47
CA TYR A 279 14.15 5.83 0.82
C TYR A 279 14.27 4.86 2.00
N GLY A 280 13.48 3.81 2.00
CA GLY A 280 13.43 2.88 3.12
C GLY A 280 12.81 1.53 2.79
N VAL A 281 13.00 0.61 3.71
CA VAL A 281 12.49 -0.75 3.64
C VAL A 281 11.66 -1.03 4.88
N GLN A 282 10.54 -1.72 4.70
CA GLN A 282 9.72 -2.25 5.79
C GLN A 282 9.58 -3.76 5.61
N MET A 283 9.79 -4.53 6.67
CA MET A 283 9.60 -5.98 6.67
C MET A 283 8.60 -6.40 7.74
N SER A 284 7.74 -7.35 7.42
CA SER A 284 6.75 -7.87 8.38
C SER A 284 7.31 -8.92 9.34
N GLN A 285 8.26 -9.72 8.88
CA GLN A 285 8.77 -10.88 9.63
C GLN A 285 10.28 -10.82 9.81
N PRO A 286 10.79 -9.97 10.71
CA PRO A 286 12.23 -9.91 11.00
C PRO A 286 12.82 -11.23 11.48
N GLN A 287 12.01 -12.10 12.11
CA GLN A 287 12.43 -13.41 12.61
C GLN A 287 12.86 -14.41 11.51
N TYR A 288 12.54 -14.16 10.25
CA TYR A 288 12.96 -15.00 9.12
C TYR A 288 14.22 -14.50 8.43
N ASN A 289 14.78 -13.39 8.92
CA ASN A 289 15.90 -12.70 8.29
C ASN A 289 17.14 -12.70 9.19
N ASP A 290 18.33 -12.78 8.58
CA ASP A 290 19.55 -12.39 9.25
C ASP A 290 19.57 -10.86 9.40
N MET A 291 19.29 -10.39 10.61
CA MET A 291 19.14 -8.96 10.87
C MET A 291 20.45 -8.19 10.72
N GLU A 292 21.63 -8.82 10.87
CA GLU A 292 22.90 -8.14 10.63
C GLU A 292 23.11 -7.90 9.13
N ILE A 293 22.69 -8.84 8.26
CA ILE A 293 22.68 -8.63 6.81
C ILE A 293 21.72 -7.49 6.48
N ILE A 294 20.52 -7.48 7.05
CA ILE A 294 19.54 -6.42 6.85
C ILE A 294 20.12 -5.06 7.28
N TYR A 295 20.65 -4.93 8.48
CA TYR A 295 21.19 -3.66 8.98
C TYR A 295 22.36 -3.16 8.13
N LYS A 296 23.27 -4.04 7.76
CA LYS A 296 24.42 -3.72 6.91
C LYS A 296 24.01 -3.11 5.58
N ASN A 297 22.94 -3.61 4.98
CA ASN A 297 22.48 -3.17 3.68
C ASN A 297 21.49 -1.99 3.75
N THR A 298 20.82 -1.78 4.88
CA THR A 298 19.87 -0.68 5.07
C THR A 298 20.47 0.44 5.93
N VAL A 299 20.42 0.30 7.24
CA VAL A 299 20.81 1.31 8.24
C VAL A 299 22.22 1.84 8.02
N ASP A 300 23.18 0.97 7.74
CA ASP A 300 24.59 1.34 7.58
C ASP A 300 24.85 2.07 6.25
N ARG A 301 23.97 1.90 5.27
CA ARG A 301 24.01 2.61 3.98
C ARG A 301 23.14 3.87 3.94
N GLY A 302 22.49 4.22 5.06
CA GLY A 302 21.60 5.40 5.15
C GLY A 302 20.18 5.19 4.66
N ILE A 303 19.80 3.95 4.29
CA ILE A 303 18.44 3.58 3.93
C ILE A 303 17.65 3.36 5.23
N LYS A 304 16.44 3.89 5.29
CA LYS A 304 15.61 3.77 6.49
C LYS A 304 15.05 2.37 6.63
N LEU A 305 15.14 1.79 7.82
CA LEU A 305 14.39 0.61 8.20
C LEU A 305 13.12 1.09 8.92
N LEU A 306 11.96 0.86 8.30
CA LEU A 306 10.70 1.45 8.70
C LEU A 306 9.85 0.48 9.52
N GLY A 307 9.26 0.97 10.62
CA GLY A 307 8.28 0.21 11.41
C GLY A 307 8.83 -1.10 11.97
N LEU A 308 10.11 -1.15 12.36
CA LEU A 308 10.66 -2.33 13.00
C LEU A 308 10.02 -2.52 14.37
N ASN A 309 9.61 -3.75 14.68
CA ASN A 309 9.08 -4.05 16.00
C ASN A 309 10.09 -3.66 17.10
N ARG A 310 9.61 -2.93 18.10
CA ARG A 310 10.42 -2.40 19.21
C ARG A 310 11.29 -3.48 19.86
N LYS A 311 10.76 -4.68 20.07
CA LYS A 311 11.51 -5.80 20.66
C LYS A 311 12.78 -6.11 19.87
N TYR A 312 12.68 -6.22 18.54
CA TYR A 312 13.85 -6.47 17.68
C TYR A 312 14.83 -5.30 17.68
N ALA A 313 14.33 -4.06 17.74
CA ALA A 313 15.21 -2.90 17.87
C ALA A 313 15.98 -2.92 19.22
N GLU A 314 15.31 -3.24 20.31
CA GLU A 314 15.91 -3.31 21.65
C GLU A 314 16.95 -4.45 21.76
N GLU A 315 16.70 -5.60 21.16
CA GLU A 315 17.63 -6.73 21.12
C GLU A 315 18.96 -6.37 20.41
N HIS A 316 18.94 -5.40 19.50
CA HIS A 316 20.11 -4.99 18.71
C HIS A 316 20.66 -3.59 19.05
N LEU A 317 20.22 -2.98 20.17
CA LEU A 317 20.72 -1.66 20.59
C LEU A 317 22.24 -1.59 20.77
N SER A 318 22.87 -2.72 21.13
CA SER A 318 24.31 -2.82 21.37
C SER A 318 25.13 -3.14 20.12
N ARG A 319 24.49 -3.23 18.93
CA ARG A 319 25.20 -3.52 17.69
C ARG A 319 26.27 -2.44 17.39
N GLU A 320 27.37 -2.84 16.78
CA GLU A 320 28.42 -1.93 16.35
C GLU A 320 27.87 -0.91 15.33
N GLY A 321 28.12 0.37 15.59
CA GLY A 321 27.61 1.47 14.74
C GLY A 321 26.17 1.90 15.02
N GLY A 322 25.42 1.21 15.89
CA GLY A 322 24.04 1.55 16.26
C GLY A 322 23.09 1.57 15.06
N PHE A 323 22.05 2.40 15.11
CA PHE A 323 21.07 2.54 14.00
C PHE A 323 21.24 3.83 13.18
N ARG A 324 22.20 4.71 13.52
CA ARG A 324 22.56 5.91 12.78
C ARG A 324 21.36 6.80 12.40
N HIS A 325 20.32 6.85 13.22
CA HIS A 325 19.05 7.55 12.97
C HIS A 325 18.27 7.07 11.72
N ASN A 326 18.54 5.85 11.28
CA ASN A 326 17.89 5.24 10.10
C ASN A 326 16.86 4.17 10.48
N LEU A 327 16.45 4.11 11.75
CA LEU A 327 15.43 3.20 12.25
C LEU A 327 14.18 3.98 12.63
N SER A 328 13.01 3.46 12.23
CA SER A 328 11.68 3.86 12.71
C SER A 328 11.03 2.66 13.41
N ILE A 329 10.46 2.90 14.57
CA ILE A 329 9.77 1.90 15.39
C ILE A 329 8.27 2.16 15.36
#